data_995a1c47c4626875718df01f4fb0737a
#
_entry.id   995a1c47c4626875718df01f4fb0737a
#
_cell.length_a   1.000
_cell.length_b   1.000
_cell.length_c   1.000
_cell.angle_alpha   90.00
_cell.angle_beta   90.00
_cell.angle_gamma   90.00
#
_symmetry.space_group_name_H-M   'P 1'
#
loop_
_entity.id
_entity.type
_entity.pdbx_description
1 polymer ?
#
loop_
_entity_poly.entity_id
_entity_poly.type
_entity_poly.pdbx_seq_one_letter_code
_entity_poly.pdbx_strand_id
1 'polypeptide(L)'
;MLALSEWQFLLSLTTGVETRKGRLMKLLYTDMSQDLTEILTEQATSYAQKGKRVFYIAPNALSFEKERKVLEYLPQSASFEITVTRFTQMARYFILNTSNPKTQLDDTGLAMIFYKVLSHMGDDELKVYGRLRKDSNFINQLVDLYKELQQANMTVLDLQHLDQLEKQEDLLRIFSAAQDLLLAGD
;
A
#
# COMPACT_ATOMS: atom_id res chain seq x y z
N MET A 1 3.57 7.30 19.65
CA MET A 1 2.49 6.32 19.54
C MET A 1 1.19 7.09 19.41
N LEU A 2 0.88 7.54 18.18
CA LEU A 2 -0.36 8.28 17.91
C LEU A 2 -1.45 7.25 17.71
N ALA A 3 -2.47 7.35 18.54
CA ALA A 3 -3.58 6.41 18.59
C ALA A 3 -4.32 6.39 17.25
N LEU A 4 -4.38 5.22 16.61
CA LEU A 4 -5.18 4.88 15.43
C LEU A 4 -6.70 5.03 15.66
N SER A 5 -7.13 5.57 16.80
CA SER A 5 -8.52 5.64 17.24
C SER A 5 -9.33 6.80 16.65
N GLU A 6 -8.71 7.71 15.88
CA GLU A 6 -9.40 8.92 15.39
C GLU A 6 -9.63 8.97 13.87
N TRP A 7 -9.35 7.89 13.13
CA TRP A 7 -9.54 7.89 11.69
C TRP A 7 -10.97 7.45 11.31
N GLN A 8 -11.79 8.41 10.93
CA GLN A 8 -13.07 8.16 10.30
C GLN A 8 -12.89 8.10 8.78
N PHE A 9 -12.97 6.91 8.19
CA PHE A 9 -13.06 6.75 6.75
C PHE A 9 -14.48 7.07 6.28
N LEU A 10 -14.61 8.07 5.41
CA LEU A 10 -15.84 8.37 4.69
C LEU A 10 -15.86 7.58 3.37
N LEU A 11 -16.41 6.38 3.39
CA LEU A 11 -16.94 5.71 2.21
C LEU A 11 -18.45 5.97 2.20
N SER A 12 -18.93 6.73 1.23
CA SER A 12 -20.27 7.27 1.26
C SER A 12 -21.06 6.93 -0.01
N LEU A 13 -22.13 6.14 0.12
CA LEU A 13 -23.08 5.80 -0.93
C LEU A 13 -24.52 5.81 -0.34
N THR A 14 -25.49 6.50 -0.93
CA THR A 14 -26.82 6.71 -0.34
C THR A 14 -27.84 5.61 -0.69
N THR A 15 -28.31 4.88 0.22
CA THR A 15 -29.58 4.63 0.90
C THR A 15 -29.43 3.46 1.86
N GLY A 16 -28.94 3.72 3.05
CA GLY A 16 -28.84 2.73 4.13
C GLY A 16 -27.65 2.97 5.02
N VAL A 17 -27.90 3.27 6.28
CA VAL A 17 -26.87 3.46 7.28
C VAL A 17 -26.77 2.19 8.12
N GLU A 18 -25.72 1.41 7.94
CA GLU A 18 -25.35 0.36 8.90
C GLU A 18 -24.27 0.87 9.85
N THR A 19 -24.60 0.96 11.12
CA THR A 19 -23.66 1.29 12.19
C THR A 19 -23.25 0.03 12.94
N ARG A 20 -21.98 -0.40 12.80
CA ARG A 20 -21.37 -1.36 13.73
C ARG A 20 -20.76 -0.62 14.92
N LYS A 21 -21.13 -1.03 16.14
CA LYS A 21 -20.58 -0.49 17.40
C LYS A 21 -19.05 -0.50 17.40
N GLY A 22 -18.43 0.69 17.49
CA GLY A 22 -17.00 0.85 17.76
C GLY A 22 -16.15 1.54 16.67
N ARG A 23 -16.59 1.54 15.40
CA ARG A 23 -16.01 2.35 14.32
C ARG A 23 -17.13 2.80 13.41
N LEU A 24 -17.34 4.10 13.32
CA LEU A 24 -18.37 4.67 12.42
C LEU A 24 -17.90 4.53 10.98
N MET A 25 -18.25 3.43 10.35
CA MET A 25 -18.18 3.29 8.90
C MET A 25 -19.58 3.59 8.34
N LYS A 26 -19.67 4.64 7.53
CA LYS A 26 -20.89 5.05 6.85
C LYS A 26 -20.80 4.60 5.39
N LEU A 27 -21.69 3.74 4.96
CA LEU A 27 -21.77 3.27 3.58
C LEU A 27 -22.96 3.95 2.89
N LEU A 28 -22.70 4.66 1.79
CA LEU A 28 -23.71 5.29 0.96
C LEU A 28 -23.80 4.55 -0.37
N TYR A 29 -25.00 4.20 -0.80
CA TYR A 29 -25.27 3.57 -2.09
C TYR A 29 -25.96 4.56 -3.01
N THR A 30 -25.55 4.61 -4.27
CA THR A 30 -26.22 5.40 -5.29
C THR A 30 -26.27 4.62 -6.60
N ASP A 31 -27.12 5.07 -7.45
CA ASP A 31 -27.15 4.64 -8.84
C ASP A 31 -25.92 5.22 -9.60
N MET A 32 -25.50 4.54 -10.65
CA MET A 32 -24.28 4.90 -11.39
C MET A 32 -24.41 6.25 -12.14
N SER A 33 -25.60 6.81 -12.23
CA SER A 33 -25.84 8.11 -12.87
C SER A 33 -25.57 9.32 -11.96
N GLN A 34 -25.42 9.12 -10.65
CA GLN A 34 -25.25 10.21 -9.68
C GLN A 34 -23.77 10.42 -9.33
N ASP A 35 -23.28 11.65 -9.43
CA ASP A 35 -21.97 12.06 -8.95
C ASP A 35 -22.02 12.38 -7.44
N LEU A 36 -21.39 11.53 -6.66
CA LEU A 36 -21.30 11.67 -5.21
C LEU A 36 -20.32 12.73 -4.74
N THR A 37 -19.57 13.36 -5.65
CA THR A 37 -18.50 14.30 -5.30
C THR A 37 -19.01 15.44 -4.44
N GLU A 38 -20.18 16.00 -4.77
CA GLU A 38 -20.78 17.10 -4.03
C GLU A 38 -21.12 16.68 -2.60
N ILE A 39 -21.87 15.58 -2.43
CA ILE A 39 -22.28 15.06 -1.12
C ILE A 39 -21.05 14.73 -0.25
N LEU A 40 -20.04 14.10 -0.84
CA LEU A 40 -18.81 13.74 -0.13
C LEU A 40 -18.01 14.98 0.26
N THR A 41 -17.99 16.00 -0.60
CA THR A 41 -17.29 17.26 -0.32
C THR A 41 -17.97 18.06 0.76
N GLU A 42 -19.31 18.09 0.78
CA GLU A 42 -20.08 18.72 1.88
C GLU A 42 -19.78 18.06 3.22
N GLN A 43 -19.76 16.73 3.26
CA GLN A 43 -19.42 16.01 4.48
C GLN A 43 -17.97 16.25 4.90
N ALA A 44 -17.01 16.21 3.96
CA ALA A 44 -15.61 16.52 4.21
C ALA A 44 -15.46 17.94 4.79
N THR A 45 -16.13 18.92 4.21
CA THR A 45 -16.16 20.31 4.70
C THR A 45 -16.70 20.41 6.12
N SER A 46 -17.79 19.68 6.43
CA SER A 46 -18.34 19.67 7.79
C SER A 46 -17.37 19.12 8.84
N TYR A 47 -16.53 18.13 8.47
CA TYR A 47 -15.47 17.64 9.37
C TYR A 47 -14.30 18.60 9.46
N ALA A 48 -13.88 19.21 8.36
CA ALA A 48 -12.79 20.19 8.31
C ALA A 48 -13.12 21.41 9.17
N GLN A 49 -14.36 21.91 9.12
CA GLN A 49 -14.82 23.02 9.96
C GLN A 49 -14.80 22.72 11.47
N LYS A 50 -14.80 21.43 11.83
CA LYS A 50 -14.61 20.98 13.22
C LYS A 50 -13.14 20.78 13.59
N GLY A 51 -12.20 21.27 12.75
CA GLY A 51 -10.75 21.12 12.95
C GLY A 51 -10.22 19.71 12.72
N LYS A 52 -10.96 18.86 11.99
CA LYS A 52 -10.52 17.50 11.67
C LYS A 52 -9.83 17.48 10.31
N ARG A 53 -8.66 16.85 10.23
CA ARG A 53 -8.01 16.58 8.95
C ARG A 53 -8.76 15.48 8.19
N VAL A 54 -9.07 15.74 6.93
CA VAL A 54 -9.85 14.87 6.06
C VAL A 54 -9.00 14.42 4.87
N PHE A 55 -8.96 13.12 4.60
CA PHE A 55 -8.42 12.58 3.37
C PHE A 55 -9.56 12.14 2.45
N TYR A 56 -9.67 12.82 1.31
CA TYR A 56 -10.57 12.43 0.24
C TYR A 56 -9.83 11.50 -0.70
N ILE A 57 -10.16 10.20 -0.66
CA ILE A 57 -9.46 9.19 -1.43
C ILE A 57 -10.20 8.93 -2.73
N ALA A 58 -9.53 9.16 -3.86
CA ALA A 58 -10.05 8.95 -5.20
C ALA A 58 -9.30 7.81 -5.92
N PRO A 59 -9.95 7.10 -6.88
CA PRO A 59 -9.26 6.16 -7.75
C PRO A 59 -8.14 6.81 -8.56
N ASN A 60 -7.08 6.05 -8.88
CA ASN A 60 -5.91 6.58 -9.60
C ASN A 60 -6.26 7.28 -10.92
N ALA A 61 -7.16 6.70 -11.70
CA ALA A 61 -7.55 7.23 -13.02
C ALA A 61 -8.33 8.55 -12.94
N LEU A 62 -9.02 8.80 -11.83
CA LEU A 62 -9.92 9.95 -11.67
C LEU A 62 -9.39 10.99 -10.66
N SER A 63 -8.18 10.81 -10.14
CA SER A 63 -7.70 11.62 -9.01
C SER A 63 -7.61 13.12 -9.32
N PHE A 64 -7.13 13.48 -10.50
CA PHE A 64 -7.00 14.88 -10.92
C PHE A 64 -8.36 15.55 -11.16
N GLU A 65 -9.27 14.85 -11.84
CA GLU A 65 -10.62 15.37 -12.08
C GLU A 65 -11.40 15.53 -10.78
N LYS A 66 -11.29 14.55 -9.88
CA LYS A 66 -11.93 14.61 -8.56
C LYS A 66 -11.32 15.70 -7.67
N GLU A 67 -10.00 15.87 -7.72
CA GLU A 67 -9.33 16.96 -7.00
C GLU A 67 -9.88 18.33 -7.45
N ARG A 68 -9.96 18.55 -8.77
CA ARG A 68 -10.52 19.78 -9.31
C ARG A 68 -11.97 20.00 -8.87
N LYS A 69 -12.83 18.97 -9.01
CA LYS A 69 -14.24 19.06 -8.59
C LYS A 69 -14.37 19.31 -7.10
N VAL A 70 -13.59 18.63 -6.27
CA VAL A 70 -13.60 18.86 -4.82
C VAL A 70 -13.19 20.30 -4.50
N LEU A 71 -12.16 20.83 -5.14
CA LEU A 71 -11.71 22.21 -4.94
C LEU A 71 -12.75 23.24 -5.39
N GLU A 72 -13.52 22.96 -6.44
CA GLU A 72 -14.62 23.82 -6.90
C GLU A 72 -15.77 23.93 -5.87
N TYR A 73 -16.03 22.87 -5.12
CA TYR A 73 -17.09 22.84 -4.08
C TYR A 73 -16.59 23.30 -2.69
N LEU A 74 -15.27 23.40 -2.49
CA LEU A 74 -14.72 23.75 -1.18
C LEU A 74 -14.79 25.24 -0.91
N PRO A 75 -15.31 25.67 0.25
CA PRO A 75 -15.10 27.01 0.73
C PRO A 75 -13.60 27.23 1.00
N GLN A 76 -13.09 28.43 0.70
CA GLN A 76 -11.66 28.77 0.86
C GLN A 76 -11.08 28.44 2.25
N SER A 77 -11.90 28.52 3.28
CA SER A 77 -11.51 28.24 4.68
C SER A 77 -11.28 26.76 4.99
N ALA A 78 -11.78 25.83 4.16
CA ALA A 78 -11.68 24.39 4.41
C ALA A 78 -10.58 23.71 3.58
N SER A 79 -9.95 24.41 2.65
CA SER A 79 -8.99 23.84 1.69
C SER A 79 -7.72 23.27 2.34
N PHE A 80 -7.30 23.79 3.49
CA PHE A 80 -6.08 23.32 4.17
C PHE A 80 -6.27 22.04 4.99
N GLU A 81 -7.49 21.72 5.40
CA GLU A 81 -7.81 20.55 6.20
C GLU A 81 -8.21 19.33 5.35
N ILE A 82 -8.51 19.54 4.05
CA ILE A 82 -8.93 18.49 3.14
C ILE A 82 -7.82 18.19 2.14
N THR A 83 -7.35 16.96 2.13
CA THR A 83 -6.33 16.49 1.18
C THR A 83 -6.95 15.46 0.25
N VAL A 84 -7.05 15.79 -1.05
CA VAL A 84 -7.44 14.82 -2.08
C VAL A 84 -6.23 13.97 -2.43
N THR A 85 -6.36 12.66 -2.34
CA THR A 85 -5.22 11.75 -2.47
C THR A 85 -5.65 10.37 -3.00
N ARG A 86 -4.68 9.51 -3.19
CA ARG A 86 -4.83 8.09 -3.55
C ARG A 86 -4.28 7.23 -2.42
N PHE A 87 -4.69 5.98 -2.32
CA PHE A 87 -4.18 5.07 -1.28
C PHE A 87 -2.64 5.00 -1.26
N THR A 88 -2.02 4.91 -2.43
CA THR A 88 -0.56 4.86 -2.56
C THR A 88 0.13 6.14 -2.07
N GLN A 89 -0.44 7.30 -2.36
CA GLN A 89 0.08 8.59 -1.90
C GLN A 89 -0.17 8.80 -0.40
N MET A 90 -1.31 8.35 0.10
CA MET A 90 -1.63 8.41 1.52
C MET A 90 -0.63 7.57 2.35
N ALA A 91 -0.33 6.35 1.89
CA ALA A 91 0.69 5.51 2.53
C ALA A 91 2.05 6.23 2.60
N ARG A 92 2.48 6.83 1.49
CA ARG A 92 3.72 7.61 1.42
C ARG A 92 3.73 8.82 2.37
N TYR A 93 2.60 9.53 2.47
CA TYR A 93 2.45 10.64 3.41
C TYR A 93 2.71 10.20 4.86
N PHE A 94 2.17 9.05 5.28
CA PHE A 94 2.39 8.54 6.63
C PHE A 94 3.83 8.09 6.85
N ILE A 95 4.44 7.42 5.87
CA ILE A 95 5.83 6.95 5.97
C ILE A 95 6.78 8.14 6.11
N LEU A 96 6.62 9.18 5.28
CA LEU A 96 7.50 10.35 5.30
C LEU A 96 7.34 11.25 6.54
N ASN A 97 6.18 11.19 7.20
CA ASN A 97 5.91 11.98 8.41
C ASN A 97 6.17 11.21 9.72
N THR A 98 6.80 10.04 9.65
CA THR A 98 7.26 9.33 10.84
C THR A 98 8.56 9.93 11.36
N SER A 99 8.79 9.84 12.68
CA SER A 99 10.00 10.36 13.34
C SER A 99 11.29 9.64 12.92
N ASN A 100 11.18 8.47 12.31
CA ASN A 100 12.30 7.69 11.77
C ASN A 100 11.86 7.09 10.42
N PRO A 101 11.93 7.86 9.32
CA PRO A 101 11.53 7.37 8.00
C PRO A 101 12.52 6.30 7.54
N LYS A 102 12.03 5.08 7.34
CA LYS A 102 12.81 4.02 6.72
C LYS A 102 13.05 4.34 5.24
N THR A 103 14.21 3.92 4.74
CA THR A 103 14.54 4.06 3.32
C THR A 103 13.57 3.23 2.48
N GLN A 104 12.89 3.87 1.55
CA GLN A 104 12.01 3.18 0.62
C GLN A 104 12.85 2.63 -0.55
N LEU A 105 12.84 1.31 -0.74
CA LEU A 105 13.44 0.68 -1.90
C LEU A 105 12.45 0.65 -3.07
N ASP A 106 12.94 0.99 -4.25
CA ASP A 106 12.25 0.77 -5.51
C ASP A 106 12.56 -0.63 -6.08
N ASP A 107 12.00 -0.94 -7.24
CA ASP A 107 12.22 -2.24 -7.91
C ASP A 107 13.71 -2.47 -8.23
N THR A 108 14.44 -1.42 -8.56
CA THR A 108 15.89 -1.48 -8.81
C THR A 108 16.64 -1.82 -7.53
N GLY A 109 16.32 -1.17 -6.43
CA GLY A 109 16.90 -1.45 -5.12
C GLY A 109 16.63 -2.90 -4.68
N LEU A 110 15.40 -3.40 -4.86
CA LEU A 110 15.06 -4.79 -4.59
C LEU A 110 15.84 -5.77 -5.49
N ALA A 111 15.94 -5.47 -6.79
CA ALA A 111 16.73 -6.29 -7.71
C ALA A 111 18.21 -6.36 -7.30
N MET A 112 18.79 -5.26 -6.83
CA MET A 112 20.16 -5.23 -6.31
C MET A 112 20.33 -6.08 -5.04
N ILE A 113 19.33 -6.09 -4.14
CA ILE A 113 19.33 -6.96 -2.96
C ILE A 113 19.32 -8.43 -3.38
N PHE A 114 18.39 -8.83 -4.27
CA PHE A 114 18.34 -10.21 -4.75
C PHE A 114 19.61 -10.60 -5.52
N TYR A 115 20.15 -9.73 -6.35
CA TYR A 115 21.43 -9.97 -7.02
C TYR A 115 22.56 -10.20 -6.02
N LYS A 116 22.65 -9.37 -4.99
CA LYS A 116 23.65 -9.50 -3.93
C LYS A 116 23.51 -10.84 -3.20
N VAL A 117 22.30 -11.19 -2.78
CA VAL A 117 22.01 -12.47 -2.12
C VAL A 117 22.43 -13.65 -2.99
N LEU A 118 21.95 -13.69 -4.23
CA LEU A 118 22.28 -14.76 -5.18
C LEU A 118 23.76 -14.85 -5.52
N SER A 119 24.48 -13.72 -5.52
CA SER A 119 25.93 -13.69 -5.77
C SER A 119 26.75 -14.30 -4.63
N HIS A 120 26.22 -14.28 -3.40
CA HIS A 120 26.88 -14.87 -2.22
C HIS A 120 26.53 -16.35 -2.03
N MET A 121 25.50 -16.84 -2.68
CA MET A 121 25.12 -18.27 -2.63
C MET A 121 26.01 -19.10 -3.56
N GLY A 122 26.45 -20.27 -3.10
CA GLY A 122 27.17 -21.26 -3.90
C GLY A 122 26.29 -21.93 -4.96
N ASP A 123 26.91 -22.54 -5.97
CA ASP A 123 26.18 -23.26 -7.03
C ASP A 123 25.38 -24.43 -6.49
N ASP A 124 25.85 -25.06 -5.41
CA ASP A 124 25.25 -26.25 -4.79
C ASP A 124 24.24 -25.89 -3.68
N GLU A 125 24.09 -24.62 -3.35
CA GLU A 125 23.16 -24.20 -2.31
C GLU A 125 21.70 -24.15 -2.77
N LEU A 126 21.47 -23.97 -4.07
CA LEU A 126 20.15 -23.97 -4.69
C LEU A 126 19.99 -25.20 -5.59
N LYS A 127 18.97 -26.02 -5.30
CA LYS A 127 18.72 -27.27 -6.00
C LYS A 127 18.23 -27.06 -7.43
N VAL A 128 17.34 -26.09 -7.64
CA VAL A 128 16.65 -25.80 -8.89
C VAL A 128 17.16 -24.53 -9.56
N TYR A 129 17.29 -23.44 -8.79
CA TYR A 129 17.57 -22.11 -9.32
C TYR A 129 19.07 -21.76 -9.36
N GLY A 130 19.97 -22.65 -8.97
CA GLY A 130 21.41 -22.38 -8.92
C GLY A 130 21.99 -21.83 -10.23
N ARG A 131 21.56 -22.34 -11.38
CA ARG A 131 22.01 -21.86 -12.70
C ARG A 131 21.46 -20.50 -13.10
N LEU A 132 20.37 -20.06 -12.50
CA LEU A 132 19.69 -18.79 -12.82
C LEU A 132 20.15 -17.61 -11.96
N ARG A 133 21.10 -17.80 -11.05
CA ARG A 133 21.55 -16.79 -10.08
C ARG A 133 22.00 -15.47 -10.71
N LYS A 134 22.51 -15.50 -11.95
CA LYS A 134 23.00 -14.33 -12.69
C LYS A 134 22.03 -13.88 -13.78
N ASP A 135 20.87 -14.55 -13.91
CA ASP A 135 19.88 -14.21 -14.92
C ASP A 135 19.03 -13.02 -14.43
N SER A 136 19.06 -11.93 -15.18
CA SER A 136 18.32 -10.71 -14.86
C SER A 136 16.80 -10.92 -14.89
N ASN A 137 16.30 -11.81 -15.78
CA ASN A 137 14.87 -12.12 -15.83
C ASN A 137 14.42 -12.86 -14.58
N PHE A 138 15.24 -13.80 -14.11
CA PHE A 138 14.95 -14.51 -12.85
C PHE A 138 14.95 -13.56 -11.66
N ILE A 139 15.92 -12.64 -11.60
CA ILE A 139 15.97 -11.63 -10.54
C ILE A 139 14.71 -10.75 -10.55
N ASN A 140 14.26 -10.31 -11.72
CA ASN A 140 13.03 -9.53 -11.85
C ASN A 140 11.79 -10.33 -11.40
N GLN A 141 11.71 -11.62 -11.75
CA GLN A 141 10.64 -12.51 -11.27
C GLN A 141 10.64 -12.65 -9.74
N LEU A 142 11.81 -12.68 -9.10
CA LEU A 142 11.91 -12.68 -7.63
C LEU A 142 11.41 -11.37 -7.03
N VAL A 143 11.72 -10.23 -7.66
CA VAL A 143 11.19 -8.92 -7.24
C VAL A 143 9.66 -8.88 -7.34
N ASP A 144 9.11 -9.34 -8.46
CA ASP A 144 7.67 -9.37 -8.67
C ASP A 144 6.97 -10.29 -7.65
N LEU A 145 7.49 -11.50 -7.46
CA LEU A 145 6.96 -12.45 -6.48
C LEU A 145 7.05 -11.87 -5.04
N TYR A 146 8.16 -11.24 -4.70
CA TYR A 146 8.30 -10.58 -3.39
C TYR A 146 7.23 -9.51 -3.17
N LYS A 147 6.98 -8.67 -4.18
CA LYS A 147 5.95 -7.63 -4.13
C LYS A 147 4.54 -8.22 -4.01
N GLU A 148 4.26 -9.30 -4.74
CA GLU A 148 2.98 -10.02 -4.64
C GLU A 148 2.76 -10.57 -3.22
N LEU A 149 3.78 -11.19 -2.62
CA LEU A 149 3.70 -11.68 -1.24
C LEU A 149 3.44 -10.54 -0.25
N GLN A 150 4.14 -9.41 -0.40
CA GLN A 150 3.92 -8.24 0.44
C GLN A 150 2.51 -7.66 0.27
N GLN A 151 1.99 -7.59 -0.96
CA GLN A 151 0.63 -7.12 -1.23
C GLN A 151 -0.44 -8.05 -0.66
N ALA A 152 -0.18 -9.37 -0.69
CA ALA A 152 -1.05 -10.38 -0.10
C ALA A 152 -0.93 -10.47 1.44
N ASN A 153 -0.03 -9.69 2.05
CA ASN A 153 0.34 -9.79 3.47
C ASN A 153 0.76 -11.22 3.86
N MET A 154 1.47 -11.88 2.94
CA MET A 154 2.04 -13.21 3.12
C MET A 154 3.52 -13.11 3.49
N THR A 155 3.99 -14.08 4.25
CA THR A 155 5.40 -14.22 4.62
C THR A 155 6.06 -15.33 3.81
N VAL A 156 7.39 -15.40 3.88
CA VAL A 156 8.16 -16.49 3.27
C VAL A 156 7.72 -17.86 3.80
N LEU A 157 7.27 -17.94 5.05
CA LEU A 157 6.79 -19.18 5.66
C LEU A 157 5.48 -19.69 5.04
N ASP A 158 4.66 -18.79 4.49
CA ASP A 158 3.41 -19.16 3.83
C ASP A 158 3.64 -19.89 2.49
N LEU A 159 4.86 -19.81 1.95
CA LEU A 159 5.27 -20.58 0.78
C LEU A 159 5.42 -22.08 1.04
N GLN A 160 5.31 -22.56 2.29
CA GLN A 160 5.47 -23.97 2.66
C GLN A 160 4.38 -24.92 2.11
N HIS A 161 3.38 -24.39 1.41
CA HIS A 161 2.25 -25.15 0.89
C HIS A 161 2.27 -25.36 -0.64
N LEU A 162 3.41 -25.11 -1.29
CA LEU A 162 3.54 -25.36 -2.73
C LEU A 162 3.84 -26.84 -3.02
N ASP A 163 3.28 -27.40 -4.09
CA ASP A 163 3.42 -28.81 -4.46
C ASP A 163 4.84 -29.22 -4.92
N GLN A 164 5.80 -28.28 -5.01
CA GLN A 164 7.16 -28.51 -5.50
C GLN A 164 8.20 -28.16 -4.43
N LEU A 165 8.46 -29.11 -3.54
CA LEU A 165 9.31 -28.96 -2.36
C LEU A 165 10.70 -28.35 -2.65
N GLU A 166 11.39 -28.78 -3.70
CA GLU A 166 12.74 -28.28 -4.00
C GLU A 166 12.77 -26.82 -4.43
N LYS A 167 11.81 -26.38 -5.24
CA LYS A 167 11.68 -24.96 -5.63
C LYS A 167 11.31 -24.10 -4.44
N GLN A 168 10.49 -24.64 -3.58
CA GLN A 168 10.03 -23.99 -2.36
C GLN A 168 11.20 -23.78 -1.38
N GLU A 169 12.03 -24.79 -1.18
CA GLU A 169 13.23 -24.67 -0.34
C GLU A 169 14.19 -23.61 -0.87
N ASP A 170 14.40 -23.56 -2.19
CA ASP A 170 15.25 -22.55 -2.83
C ASP A 170 14.67 -21.13 -2.62
N LEU A 171 13.36 -20.95 -2.87
CA LEU A 171 12.69 -19.65 -2.68
C LEU A 171 12.73 -19.21 -1.21
N LEU A 172 12.46 -20.12 -0.27
CA LEU A 172 12.56 -19.84 1.16
C LEU A 172 13.96 -19.37 1.53
N ARG A 173 14.99 -20.03 1.03
CA ARG A 173 16.39 -19.66 1.30
C ARG A 173 16.74 -18.29 0.73
N ILE A 174 16.35 -18.03 -0.54
CA ILE A 174 16.60 -16.74 -1.20
C ILE A 174 15.89 -15.61 -0.47
N PHE A 175 14.59 -15.76 -0.18
CA PHE A 175 13.80 -14.72 0.47
C PHE A 175 14.21 -14.48 1.92
N SER A 176 14.57 -15.53 2.68
CA SER A 176 15.08 -15.36 4.05
C SER A 176 16.39 -14.56 4.06
N ALA A 177 17.33 -14.90 3.16
CA ALA A 177 18.58 -14.15 3.05
C ALA A 177 18.37 -12.70 2.58
N ALA A 178 17.41 -12.45 1.69
CA ALA A 178 17.05 -11.11 1.27
C ALA A 178 16.43 -10.30 2.42
N GLN A 179 15.56 -10.92 3.23
CA GLN A 179 14.96 -10.30 4.39
C GLN A 179 15.99 -9.93 5.46
N ASP A 180 16.92 -10.84 5.74
CA ASP A 180 18.04 -10.57 6.68
C ASP A 180 18.87 -9.38 6.22
N LEU A 181 19.13 -9.26 4.93
CA LEU A 181 19.90 -8.18 4.35
C LEU A 181 19.13 -6.84 4.38
N LEU A 182 17.82 -6.88 4.19
CA LEU A 182 16.93 -5.72 4.33
C LEU A 182 16.88 -5.22 5.78
N LEU A 183 16.83 -6.13 6.74
CA LEU A 183 16.80 -5.78 8.17
C LEU A 183 18.16 -5.28 8.68
N ALA A 184 19.26 -5.76 8.13
CA ALA A 184 20.61 -5.32 8.50
C ALA A 184 20.98 -3.94 7.93
N GLY A 185 20.24 -3.46 6.93
CA GLY A 185 20.45 -2.13 6.31
C GLY A 185 19.60 -1.02 6.95
N ASP A 186 18.75 -1.35 7.93
CA ASP A 186 18.01 -0.41 8.79
C ASP A 186 18.89 -0.06 10.01
#